data_3dd144e99ffbcb905390238d8492d11b
#
_entry.id   3dd144e99ffbcb905390238d8492d11b
#
_cell.length_a   1.000
_cell.length_b   1.000
_cell.length_c   1.000
_cell.angle_alpha   90.00
_cell.angle_beta   90.00
_cell.angle_gamma   90.00
#
_symmetry.space_group_name_H-M   'P 1'
#
loop_
_entity.id
_entity.type
_entity.pdbx_description
1 polymer ?
#
loop_
_entity_poly.entity_id
_entity_poly.type
_entity_poly.pdbx_seq_one_letter_code
_entity_poly.pdbx_strand_id
1 'polypeptide(L)'
;MKTLPDNPHLDHLRQQAKELLAGLRDVDPTATLADAQAALAGQYGFHTWPELKAEVDRMHGQADTADPSLARAVADRFDLGSVAGPMRSLARPDDIGRRWSITTDRGRFTIRTMDTWLPIVDADTDVALQLAAAAAGVLLPTPVRSRDGEVVESVGGHRWRAYHQLPAGPPLAAPVSAAVAGAVGDVLATLHGLALPVDRVSPWHARRLGPASWAGLAATATARQAPWAGLLAAAVPALEDLAAVGRDVPVPDPVLTHNTLGPAQTRLAPDGRLVVVGWEHAGGQPPAWEVANALLDWAVAPHGRVDAVGARALVDGYRRRAGGVPTRCLADFRGAATGLVNYVYEQVEAALAAETTEDRRYADRGVRHLLTHLPTRTTLERLLDAVA
;
A
#
# COMPACT_ATOMS: atom_id res chain seq x y z
N MET A 1 1.04 5.07 -17.82
CA MET A 1 1.99 5.58 -16.83
C MET A 1 3.28 5.90 -17.55
N LYS A 2 3.84 7.10 -17.36
CA LYS A 2 5.14 7.48 -17.94
C LYS A 2 6.26 6.87 -17.12
N THR A 3 7.37 6.51 -17.77
CA THR A 3 8.60 6.08 -17.08
C THR A 3 9.53 7.28 -17.00
N LEU A 4 10.18 7.49 -15.84
CA LEU A 4 11.25 8.46 -15.73
C LEU A 4 12.39 8.07 -16.69
N PRO A 5 12.99 9.03 -17.43
CA PRO A 5 14.17 8.75 -18.21
C PRO A 5 15.34 8.32 -17.31
N ASP A 6 16.35 7.66 -17.88
CA ASP A 6 17.53 7.18 -17.13
C ASP A 6 18.28 8.31 -16.40
N ASN A 7 18.18 9.53 -16.90
CA ASN A 7 18.76 10.72 -16.26
C ASN A 7 17.68 11.82 -16.15
N PRO A 8 16.72 11.70 -15.19
CA PRO A 8 15.63 12.64 -15.06
C PRO A 8 16.14 13.96 -14.49
N HIS A 9 15.71 15.08 -15.06
CA HIS A 9 16.08 16.42 -14.58
C HIS A 9 14.90 17.10 -13.93
N LEU A 10 15.07 17.58 -12.69
CA LEU A 10 13.99 18.19 -11.91
C LEU A 10 13.43 19.47 -12.60
N ASP A 11 14.29 20.22 -13.28
CA ASP A 11 13.86 21.42 -14.01
C ASP A 11 12.99 21.08 -15.23
N HIS A 12 13.24 19.96 -15.92
CA HIS A 12 12.36 19.46 -16.96
C HIS A 12 10.98 19.09 -16.40
N LEU A 13 10.95 18.42 -15.25
CA LEU A 13 9.69 18.06 -14.59
C LEU A 13 8.93 19.31 -14.10
N ARG A 14 9.65 20.32 -13.59
CA ARG A 14 9.05 21.61 -13.23
C ARG A 14 8.44 22.33 -14.45
N GLN A 15 9.13 22.27 -15.59
CA GLN A 15 8.63 22.85 -16.84
C GLN A 15 7.39 22.08 -17.33
N GLN A 16 7.41 20.75 -17.32
CA GLN A 16 6.25 19.92 -17.66
C GLN A 16 5.05 20.21 -16.73
N ALA A 17 5.28 20.43 -15.42
CA ALA A 17 4.22 20.83 -14.51
C ALA A 17 3.61 22.19 -14.86
N LYS A 18 4.42 23.16 -15.31
CA LYS A 18 3.91 24.47 -15.75
C LYS A 18 3.09 24.36 -17.05
N GLU A 19 3.52 23.53 -17.98
CA GLU A 19 2.79 23.26 -19.23
C GLU A 19 1.45 22.55 -18.93
N LEU A 20 1.49 21.57 -18.05
CA LEU A 20 0.28 20.88 -17.59
C LEU A 20 -0.69 21.83 -16.87
N LEU A 21 -0.17 22.79 -16.09
CA LEU A 21 -0.98 23.82 -15.44
C LEU A 21 -1.75 24.67 -16.46
N ALA A 22 -1.13 25.03 -17.58
CA ALA A 22 -1.82 25.78 -18.63
C ALA A 22 -3.03 25.00 -19.14
N GLY A 23 -2.87 23.73 -19.48
CA GLY A 23 -3.99 22.87 -19.90
C GLY A 23 -5.03 22.61 -18.81
N LEU A 24 -4.62 22.50 -17.54
CA LEU A 24 -5.57 22.36 -16.44
C LEU A 24 -6.43 23.61 -16.24
N ARG A 25 -5.89 24.79 -16.47
CA ARG A 25 -6.62 26.07 -16.35
C ARG A 25 -7.65 26.29 -17.46
N ASP A 26 -7.52 25.63 -18.58
CA ASP A 26 -8.54 25.63 -19.62
C ASP A 26 -9.83 24.93 -19.16
N VAL A 27 -9.70 23.98 -18.22
CA VAL A 27 -10.82 23.21 -17.66
C VAL A 27 -11.25 23.75 -16.30
N ASP A 28 -10.30 24.13 -15.45
CA ASP A 28 -10.49 24.73 -14.12
C ASP A 28 -9.58 25.95 -13.94
N PRO A 29 -10.11 27.17 -14.13
CA PRO A 29 -9.33 28.40 -14.00
C PRO A 29 -8.68 28.60 -12.62
N THR A 30 -9.14 27.87 -11.59
CA THR A 30 -8.61 27.94 -10.22
C THR A 30 -7.43 27.00 -9.98
N ALA A 31 -7.08 26.16 -10.98
CA ALA A 31 -5.99 25.19 -10.85
C ALA A 31 -4.66 25.85 -10.48
N THR A 32 -3.98 25.26 -9.52
CA THR A 32 -2.71 25.74 -8.97
C THR A 32 -1.52 24.96 -9.53
N LEU A 33 -0.32 25.51 -9.37
CA LEU A 33 0.91 24.76 -9.71
C LEU A 33 1.04 23.47 -8.90
N ALA A 34 0.56 23.45 -7.64
CA ALA A 34 0.55 22.27 -6.82
C ALA A 34 -0.35 21.15 -7.41
N ASP A 35 -1.49 21.53 -8.00
CA ASP A 35 -2.38 20.55 -8.66
C ASP A 35 -1.73 19.97 -9.92
N ALA A 36 -1.06 20.80 -10.71
CA ALA A 36 -0.30 20.35 -11.87
C ALA A 36 0.89 19.46 -11.48
N GLN A 37 1.59 19.78 -10.41
CA GLN A 37 2.68 18.97 -9.88
C GLN A 37 2.18 17.61 -9.39
N ALA A 38 1.05 17.58 -8.67
CA ALA A 38 0.43 16.33 -8.21
C ALA A 38 -0.04 15.47 -9.41
N ALA A 39 -0.67 16.10 -10.40
CA ALA A 39 -1.10 15.40 -11.62
C ALA A 39 0.09 14.84 -12.42
N LEU A 40 1.18 15.59 -12.52
CA LEU A 40 2.40 15.13 -13.18
C LEU A 40 3.04 13.97 -12.41
N ALA A 41 3.12 14.07 -11.09
CA ALA A 41 3.62 12.98 -10.25
C ALA A 41 2.81 11.69 -10.48
N GLY A 42 1.48 11.79 -10.54
CA GLY A 42 0.58 10.68 -10.86
C GLY A 42 0.85 10.06 -12.24
N GLN A 43 1.20 10.87 -13.26
CA GLN A 43 1.57 10.36 -14.58
C GLN A 43 2.83 9.48 -14.56
N TYR A 44 3.76 9.76 -13.62
CA TYR A 44 4.96 8.97 -13.38
C TYR A 44 4.79 7.88 -12.32
N GLY A 45 3.57 7.67 -11.80
CA GLY A 45 3.26 6.64 -10.81
C GLY A 45 3.62 7.00 -9.37
N PHE A 46 3.80 8.28 -9.07
CA PHE A 46 4.02 8.80 -7.71
C PHE A 46 2.76 9.47 -7.19
N HIS A 47 2.51 9.35 -5.90
CA HIS A 47 1.32 9.97 -5.30
C HIS A 47 1.48 11.47 -5.12
N THR A 48 2.72 11.96 -4.96
CA THR A 48 3.00 13.37 -4.68
C THR A 48 4.22 13.89 -5.46
N TRP A 49 4.26 15.20 -5.65
CA TRP A 49 5.44 15.88 -6.20
C TRP A 49 6.70 15.70 -5.36
N PRO A 50 6.67 15.79 -4.02
CA PRO A 50 7.82 15.46 -3.19
C PRO A 50 8.35 14.03 -3.41
N GLU A 51 7.48 13.04 -3.60
CA GLU A 51 7.90 11.67 -3.92
C GLU A 51 8.62 11.58 -5.27
N LEU A 52 8.05 12.20 -6.31
CA LEU A 52 8.68 12.26 -7.62
C LEU A 52 10.05 12.97 -7.54
N LYS A 53 10.11 14.12 -6.84
CA LYS A 53 11.36 14.85 -6.60
C LYS A 53 12.39 13.97 -5.91
N ALA A 54 12.02 13.31 -4.85
CA ALA A 54 12.90 12.46 -4.08
C ALA A 54 13.43 11.27 -4.90
N GLU A 55 12.63 10.71 -5.80
CA GLU A 55 13.12 9.69 -6.74
C GLU A 55 14.15 10.25 -7.71
N VAL A 56 13.93 11.45 -8.25
CA VAL A 56 14.92 12.16 -9.08
C VAL A 56 16.21 12.39 -8.30
N ASP A 57 16.11 12.92 -7.07
CA ASP A 57 17.26 13.17 -6.19
C ASP A 57 17.98 11.84 -5.85
N ARG A 58 17.23 10.75 -5.66
CA ARG A 58 17.79 9.40 -5.47
C ARG A 58 18.57 8.93 -6.70
N MET A 59 18.01 9.09 -7.89
CA MET A 59 18.67 8.69 -9.14
C MET A 59 19.97 9.49 -9.36
N HIS A 60 20.00 10.75 -8.94
CA HIS A 60 21.21 11.62 -8.99
C HIS A 60 22.14 11.48 -7.78
N GLY A 61 21.81 10.63 -6.80
CA GLY A 61 22.59 10.51 -5.58
C GLY A 61 22.49 11.71 -4.64
N GLN A 62 21.49 12.56 -4.81
CA GLN A 62 21.19 13.75 -3.99
C GLN A 62 20.12 13.50 -2.94
N ALA A 63 19.75 12.22 -2.68
CA ALA A 63 18.77 11.86 -1.67
C ALA A 63 19.28 12.23 -0.26
N ASP A 64 18.35 12.53 0.65
CA ASP A 64 18.66 12.73 2.06
C ASP A 64 19.57 11.60 2.58
N THR A 65 20.59 11.98 3.31
CA THR A 65 21.51 11.04 3.95
C THR A 65 21.37 11.10 5.45
N ALA A 66 21.42 9.95 6.09
CA ALA A 66 21.50 9.89 7.54
C ALA A 66 22.88 10.31 8.04
N ASP A 67 22.95 10.72 9.31
CA ASP A 67 24.22 10.95 9.96
C ASP A 67 25.13 9.70 9.87
N PRO A 68 26.40 9.84 9.50
CA PRO A 68 27.32 8.70 9.36
C PRO A 68 27.49 7.88 10.65
N SER A 69 27.33 8.49 11.83
CA SER A 69 27.39 7.78 13.12
C SER A 69 26.15 6.89 13.31
N LEU A 70 24.96 7.38 12.93
CA LEU A 70 23.73 6.61 12.95
C LEU A 70 23.80 5.44 11.98
N ALA A 71 24.29 5.65 10.75
CA ALA A 71 24.45 4.61 9.76
C ALA A 71 25.35 3.47 10.27
N ARG A 72 26.49 3.82 10.91
CA ARG A 72 27.39 2.83 11.53
C ARG A 72 26.72 2.11 12.68
N ALA A 73 26.05 2.84 13.59
CA ALA A 73 25.39 2.23 14.73
C ALA A 73 24.28 1.23 14.32
N VAL A 74 23.50 1.55 13.28
CA VAL A 74 22.50 0.63 12.71
C VAL A 74 23.19 -0.59 12.06
N ALA A 75 24.23 -0.37 11.26
CA ALA A 75 24.98 -1.46 10.63
C ALA A 75 25.61 -2.40 11.66
N ASP A 76 26.19 -1.86 12.72
CA ASP A 76 26.78 -2.63 13.83
C ASP A 76 25.72 -3.43 14.57
N ARG A 77 24.57 -2.84 14.83
CA ARG A 77 23.50 -3.50 15.60
C ARG A 77 22.93 -4.71 14.87
N PHE A 78 22.77 -4.61 13.55
CA PHE A 78 22.29 -5.70 12.69
C PHE A 78 23.39 -6.54 12.07
N ASP A 79 24.64 -6.37 12.47
CA ASP A 79 25.81 -7.08 11.91
C ASP A 79 25.89 -7.04 10.38
N LEU A 80 25.60 -5.88 9.79
CA LEU A 80 25.55 -5.72 8.34
C LEU A 80 26.96 -5.60 7.70
N GLY A 81 28.01 -5.49 8.49
CA GLY A 81 29.37 -5.25 8.04
C GLY A 81 29.74 -3.76 8.05
N SER A 82 30.90 -3.43 7.48
CA SER A 82 31.45 -2.07 7.45
C SER A 82 30.72 -1.21 6.42
N VAL A 83 30.23 -0.04 6.83
CA VAL A 83 29.51 0.88 5.95
C VAL A 83 30.43 1.41 4.87
N ALA A 84 30.09 1.19 3.60
CA ALA A 84 30.87 1.55 2.42
C ALA A 84 30.43 2.86 1.75
N GLY A 85 29.40 3.53 2.29
CA GLY A 85 28.86 4.78 1.75
C GLY A 85 27.74 5.35 2.60
N PRO A 86 27.16 6.47 2.22
CA PRO A 86 26.09 7.09 3.00
C PRO A 86 24.83 6.21 3.04
N MET A 87 24.16 6.16 4.20
CA MET A 87 22.82 5.62 4.32
C MET A 87 21.83 6.64 3.71
N ARG A 88 21.17 6.27 2.62
CA ARG A 88 20.35 7.18 1.80
C ARG A 88 18.87 6.89 1.99
N SER A 89 18.08 7.96 2.12
CA SER A 89 16.62 7.85 2.15
C SER A 89 16.12 7.27 0.81
N LEU A 90 15.23 6.29 0.89
CA LEU A 90 14.47 5.77 -0.25
C LEU A 90 13.17 6.55 -0.47
N ALA A 91 13.08 7.70 0.16
CA ALA A 91 12.13 8.77 -0.08
C ALA A 91 10.65 8.41 -0.08
N ARG A 92 10.22 7.57 0.84
CA ARG A 92 8.81 7.52 1.22
C ARG A 92 8.72 7.49 2.73
N PRO A 93 8.11 8.49 3.40
CA PRO A 93 7.33 8.20 4.56
C PRO A 93 6.17 7.32 4.04
N ASP A 94 6.24 6.04 4.24
CA ASP A 94 5.05 5.20 4.19
C ASP A 94 4.41 5.19 5.57
N ASP A 95 3.22 4.62 5.67
CA ASP A 95 2.44 4.60 6.90
C ASP A 95 3.19 3.96 8.10
N ILE A 96 4.30 3.27 7.84
CA ILE A 96 5.07 2.53 8.85
C ILE A 96 6.45 3.15 9.11
N GLY A 97 6.81 4.25 8.45
CA GLY A 97 8.05 4.97 8.66
C GLY A 97 8.95 5.08 7.43
N ARG A 98 10.11 5.70 7.64
CA ARG A 98 11.04 5.96 6.54
C ARG A 98 11.84 4.71 6.17
N ARG A 99 12.07 4.55 4.87
CA ARG A 99 12.97 3.54 4.33
C ARG A 99 14.29 4.17 3.92
N TRP A 100 15.37 3.42 4.13
CA TRP A 100 16.72 3.82 3.83
C TRP A 100 17.44 2.68 3.10
N SER A 101 18.39 3.00 2.27
CA SER A 101 19.35 2.03 1.75
C SER A 101 20.73 2.26 2.38
N ILE A 102 21.39 1.17 2.73
CA ILE A 102 22.76 1.18 3.20
C ILE A 102 23.57 0.15 2.39
N THR A 103 24.78 0.54 2.01
CA THR A 103 25.73 -0.37 1.37
C THR A 103 26.88 -0.62 2.32
N THR A 104 27.21 -1.89 2.49
CA THR A 104 28.32 -2.33 3.33
C THR A 104 29.25 -3.27 2.52
N ASP A 105 30.35 -3.70 3.12
CA ASP A 105 31.23 -4.73 2.57
C ASP A 105 30.56 -6.12 2.44
N ARG A 106 29.43 -6.34 3.12
CA ARG A 106 28.63 -7.58 3.04
C ARG A 106 27.43 -7.51 2.09
N GLY A 107 27.16 -6.34 1.48
CA GLY A 107 26.09 -6.19 0.52
C GLY A 107 25.25 -4.92 0.67
N ARG A 108 24.05 -4.97 0.09
CA ARG A 108 23.08 -3.88 0.15
C ARG A 108 21.89 -4.28 0.99
N PHE A 109 21.45 -3.35 1.84
CA PHE A 109 20.33 -3.57 2.76
C PHE A 109 19.33 -2.42 2.68
N THR A 110 18.06 -2.76 2.89
CA THR A 110 17.00 -1.79 3.15
C THR A 110 16.79 -1.74 4.65
N ILE A 111 16.88 -0.54 5.21
CA ILE A 111 16.66 -0.29 6.64
C ILE A 111 15.38 0.52 6.78
N ARG A 112 14.59 0.22 7.79
CA ARG A 112 13.28 0.83 7.99
C ARG A 112 13.11 1.28 9.43
N THR A 113 12.58 2.50 9.64
CA THR A 113 12.12 2.93 10.97
C THR A 113 10.72 2.36 11.25
N MET A 114 10.48 2.00 12.51
CA MET A 114 9.25 1.36 12.96
C MET A 114 8.54 2.16 14.06
N ASP A 115 8.81 3.47 14.15
CA ASP A 115 8.35 4.30 15.27
C ASP A 115 6.83 4.44 15.34
N THR A 116 6.18 4.48 14.19
CA THR A 116 4.72 4.59 14.05
C THR A 116 4.02 3.25 13.88
N TRP A 117 4.77 2.14 13.96
CA TRP A 117 4.21 0.82 13.70
C TRP A 117 3.39 0.31 14.87
N LEU A 118 2.15 -0.03 14.59
CA LEU A 118 1.25 -0.78 15.47
C LEU A 118 1.06 -2.17 14.87
N PRO A 119 1.86 -3.17 15.30
CA PRO A 119 1.81 -4.50 14.70
C PRO A 119 0.47 -5.19 14.98
N ILE A 120 -0.03 -5.94 13.98
CA ILE A 120 -1.20 -6.81 14.14
C ILE A 120 -0.78 -8.10 14.83
N VAL A 121 0.42 -8.60 14.49
CA VAL A 121 1.13 -9.69 15.15
C VAL A 121 2.50 -9.20 15.60
N ASP A 122 3.17 -9.93 16.48
CA ASP A 122 4.54 -9.59 16.86
C ASP A 122 5.53 -9.76 15.71
N ALA A 123 6.70 -9.13 15.84
CA ALA A 123 7.71 -9.09 14.77
C ALA A 123 8.29 -10.47 14.43
N ASP A 124 8.37 -11.37 15.40
CA ASP A 124 8.86 -12.73 15.18
C ASP A 124 7.85 -13.57 14.41
N THR A 125 6.57 -13.41 14.70
CA THR A 125 5.47 -14.04 13.96
C THR A 125 5.46 -13.60 12.49
N ASP A 126 5.59 -12.28 12.21
CA ASP A 126 5.63 -11.82 10.82
C ASP A 126 6.89 -12.30 10.08
N VAL A 127 8.05 -12.35 10.75
CA VAL A 127 9.29 -12.90 10.18
C VAL A 127 9.16 -14.42 9.94
N ALA A 128 8.51 -15.15 10.80
CA ALA A 128 8.26 -16.58 10.57
C ALA A 128 7.42 -16.79 9.32
N LEU A 129 6.38 -15.97 9.08
CA LEU A 129 5.60 -15.98 7.84
C LEU A 129 6.48 -15.65 6.62
N GLN A 130 7.31 -14.60 6.69
CA GLN A 130 8.21 -14.22 5.61
C GLN A 130 9.16 -15.37 5.23
N LEU A 131 9.78 -16.00 6.20
CA LEU A 131 10.71 -17.12 5.97
C LEU A 131 9.99 -18.34 5.40
N ALA A 132 8.80 -18.67 5.89
CA ALA A 132 7.99 -19.74 5.35
C ALA A 132 7.55 -19.44 3.91
N ALA A 133 7.12 -18.20 3.62
CA ALA A 133 6.77 -17.76 2.27
C ALA A 133 7.98 -17.83 1.31
N ALA A 134 9.16 -17.40 1.75
CA ALA A 134 10.39 -17.51 0.96
C ALA A 134 10.74 -18.98 0.67
N ALA A 135 10.65 -19.86 1.67
CA ALA A 135 10.86 -21.31 1.50
C ALA A 135 9.84 -21.95 0.52
N ALA A 136 8.62 -21.41 0.47
CA ALA A 136 7.59 -21.82 -0.48
C ALA A 136 7.73 -21.18 -1.88
N GLY A 137 8.78 -20.37 -2.12
CA GLY A 137 9.12 -19.80 -3.42
C GLY A 137 8.62 -18.38 -3.67
N VAL A 138 8.02 -17.72 -2.69
CA VAL A 138 7.66 -16.30 -2.79
C VAL A 138 8.95 -15.46 -2.76
N LEU A 139 9.10 -14.58 -3.74
CA LEU A 139 10.26 -13.69 -3.79
C LEU A 139 10.00 -12.46 -2.93
N LEU A 140 10.86 -12.24 -1.94
CA LEU A 140 10.74 -11.16 -0.96
C LEU A 140 12.10 -10.73 -0.43
N PRO A 141 12.27 -9.48 0.05
CA PRO A 141 13.43 -9.06 0.81
C PRO A 141 13.54 -9.86 2.10
N THR A 142 14.64 -10.60 2.27
CA THR A 142 14.83 -11.44 3.47
C THR A 142 15.11 -10.56 4.68
N PRO A 143 14.39 -10.72 5.80
CA PRO A 143 14.64 -9.99 7.03
C PRO A 143 16.01 -10.38 7.63
N VAL A 144 16.67 -9.39 8.23
CA VAL A 144 17.95 -9.58 8.93
C VAL A 144 17.69 -9.44 10.43
N ARG A 145 18.12 -10.42 11.21
CA ARG A 145 18.13 -10.33 12.67
C ARG A 145 19.38 -9.59 13.15
N SER A 146 19.26 -8.91 14.27
CA SER A 146 20.38 -8.26 14.95
C SER A 146 21.39 -9.27 15.50
N ARG A 147 22.50 -8.79 16.04
CA ARG A 147 23.50 -9.62 16.76
C ARG A 147 22.88 -10.37 17.94
N ASP A 148 21.87 -9.79 18.57
CA ASP A 148 21.17 -10.37 19.71
C ASP A 148 20.00 -11.26 19.29
N GLY A 149 19.79 -11.43 17.98
CA GLY A 149 18.71 -12.25 17.41
C GLY A 149 17.38 -11.52 17.26
N GLU A 150 17.32 -10.23 17.59
CA GLU A 150 16.09 -9.43 17.54
C GLU A 150 15.75 -9.00 16.10
N VAL A 151 14.47 -8.89 15.82
CA VAL A 151 13.94 -8.39 14.53
C VAL A 151 13.87 -6.88 14.52
N VAL A 152 13.59 -6.26 15.65
CA VAL A 152 13.46 -4.82 15.83
C VAL A 152 14.46 -4.34 16.86
N GLU A 153 15.26 -3.36 16.50
CA GLU A 153 16.28 -2.79 17.35
C GLU A 153 16.09 -1.30 17.58
N SER A 154 16.50 -0.83 18.75
CA SER A 154 16.47 0.59 19.10
C SER A 154 17.86 1.20 18.92
N VAL A 155 17.98 2.16 18.00
CA VAL A 155 19.23 2.89 17.74
C VAL A 155 18.90 4.36 17.52
N GLY A 156 19.62 5.26 18.20
CA GLY A 156 19.47 6.71 18.02
C GLY A 156 18.07 7.25 18.32
N GLY A 157 17.33 6.63 19.25
CA GLY A 157 15.97 7.03 19.61
C GLY A 157 14.87 6.51 18.68
N HIS A 158 15.23 5.74 17.66
CA HIS A 158 14.29 5.14 16.70
C HIS A 158 14.34 3.62 16.79
N ARG A 159 13.22 2.96 16.42
CA ARG A 159 13.15 1.51 16.24
C ARG A 159 13.41 1.18 14.77
N TRP A 160 14.22 0.14 14.52
CA TRP A 160 14.69 -0.22 13.19
C TRP A 160 14.46 -1.68 12.86
N ARG A 161 14.23 -1.94 11.57
CA ARG A 161 14.31 -3.27 10.96
C ARG A 161 15.27 -3.23 9.75
N ALA A 162 15.87 -4.37 9.46
CA ALA A 162 16.79 -4.51 8.33
C ALA A 162 16.36 -5.67 7.42
N TYR A 163 16.61 -5.50 6.13
CA TYR A 163 16.31 -6.48 5.08
C TYR A 163 17.42 -6.53 4.07
N HIS A 164 17.72 -7.72 3.54
CA HIS A 164 18.54 -7.82 2.34
C HIS A 164 17.84 -7.13 1.17
N GLN A 165 18.51 -6.23 0.48
CA GLN A 165 17.92 -5.54 -0.66
C GLN A 165 17.82 -6.49 -1.86
N LEU A 166 16.63 -6.61 -2.44
CA LEU A 166 16.41 -7.25 -3.73
C LEU A 166 16.34 -6.20 -4.83
N PRO A 167 16.98 -6.44 -5.99
CA PRO A 167 16.74 -5.64 -7.19
C PRO A 167 15.27 -5.79 -7.62
N ALA A 168 14.55 -4.68 -7.61
CA ALA A 168 13.16 -4.66 -8.02
C ALA A 168 12.78 -3.29 -8.57
N GLY A 169 11.79 -3.26 -9.45
CA GLY A 169 11.23 -2.05 -10.03
C GLY A 169 10.41 -1.22 -9.03
N PRO A 170 9.73 -0.18 -9.52
CA PRO A 170 8.82 0.63 -8.72
C PRO A 170 7.59 -0.18 -8.25
N PRO A 171 6.80 0.34 -7.30
CA PRO A 171 5.50 -0.20 -6.96
C PRO A 171 4.63 -0.40 -8.19
N LEU A 172 3.88 -1.48 -8.21
CA LEU A 172 2.91 -1.70 -9.27
C LEU A 172 1.68 -0.79 -9.10
N ALA A 173 0.92 -0.64 -10.16
CA ALA A 173 -0.36 0.06 -10.16
C ALA A 173 -1.36 -0.73 -11.00
N ALA A 174 -2.55 -0.93 -10.48
CA ALA A 174 -3.62 -1.58 -11.23
C ALA A 174 -4.21 -0.62 -12.31
N PRO A 175 -4.68 -1.14 -13.45
CA PRO A 175 -4.67 -2.56 -13.84
C PRO A 175 -3.28 -3.04 -14.29
N VAL A 176 -3.01 -4.32 -14.09
CA VAL A 176 -1.76 -4.98 -14.49
C VAL A 176 -2.03 -6.02 -15.59
N SER A 177 -0.98 -6.58 -16.20
CA SER A 177 -1.15 -7.66 -17.17
C SER A 177 -1.76 -8.91 -16.50
N ALA A 178 -2.49 -9.73 -17.29
CA ALA A 178 -3.05 -10.99 -16.81
C ALA A 178 -1.98 -11.93 -16.22
N ALA A 179 -0.76 -11.89 -16.74
CA ALA A 179 0.36 -12.67 -16.19
C ALA A 179 0.72 -12.24 -14.75
N VAL A 180 0.78 -10.93 -14.50
CA VAL A 180 1.04 -10.39 -13.15
C VAL A 180 -0.13 -10.67 -12.22
N ALA A 181 -1.37 -10.47 -12.66
CA ALA A 181 -2.56 -10.80 -11.87
C ALA A 181 -2.59 -12.29 -11.48
N GLY A 182 -2.26 -13.19 -12.43
CA GLY A 182 -2.13 -14.62 -12.15
C GLY A 182 -1.02 -14.94 -11.14
N ALA A 183 0.10 -14.25 -11.19
CA ALA A 183 1.17 -14.41 -10.20
C ALA A 183 0.74 -13.95 -8.79
N VAL A 184 -0.07 -12.89 -8.69
CA VAL A 184 -0.66 -12.47 -7.40
C VAL A 184 -1.54 -13.57 -6.83
N GLY A 185 -2.39 -14.18 -7.66
CA GLY A 185 -3.23 -15.31 -7.24
C GLY A 185 -2.41 -16.52 -6.75
N ASP A 186 -1.32 -16.84 -7.44
CA ASP A 186 -0.40 -17.92 -7.03
C ASP A 186 0.28 -17.62 -5.68
N VAL A 187 0.70 -16.38 -5.45
CA VAL A 187 1.27 -15.93 -4.16
C VAL A 187 0.24 -16.06 -3.04
N LEU A 188 -0.99 -15.57 -3.24
CA LEU A 188 -2.07 -15.69 -2.24
C LEU A 188 -2.33 -17.16 -1.88
N ALA A 189 -2.46 -18.03 -2.90
CA ALA A 189 -2.65 -19.45 -2.66
C ALA A 189 -1.47 -20.10 -1.93
N THR A 190 -0.25 -19.64 -2.20
CA THR A 190 0.95 -20.09 -1.49
C THR A 190 0.87 -19.71 -0.01
N LEU A 191 0.56 -18.44 0.31
CA LEU A 191 0.47 -17.97 1.68
C LEU A 191 -0.65 -18.68 2.46
N HIS A 192 -1.82 -18.81 1.86
CA HIS A 192 -2.94 -19.55 2.48
C HIS A 192 -2.62 -21.02 2.71
N GLY A 193 -1.87 -21.63 1.78
CA GLY A 193 -1.44 -23.04 1.87
C GLY A 193 -0.41 -23.30 2.98
N LEU A 194 0.29 -22.25 3.47
CA LEU A 194 1.15 -22.38 4.66
C LEU A 194 0.34 -22.70 5.91
N ALA A 195 -0.94 -22.30 5.93
CA ALA A 195 -1.89 -22.54 7.04
C ALA A 195 -1.33 -22.21 8.42
N LEU A 196 -0.49 -21.17 8.51
CA LEU A 196 0.09 -20.75 9.78
C LEU A 196 -1.01 -20.24 10.71
N PRO A 197 -1.02 -20.69 12.00
CA PRO A 197 -2.07 -20.32 12.92
C PRO A 197 -2.01 -18.85 13.32
N VAL A 198 -3.16 -18.28 13.59
CA VAL A 198 -3.31 -16.95 14.17
C VAL A 198 -4.62 -16.90 14.97
N ASP A 199 -4.61 -16.23 16.12
CA ASP A 199 -5.72 -16.28 17.07
C ASP A 199 -6.95 -15.47 16.63
N ARG A 200 -6.78 -14.49 15.75
CA ARG A 200 -7.86 -13.56 15.38
C ARG A 200 -7.68 -12.94 14.00
N VAL A 201 -8.79 -12.55 13.42
CA VAL A 201 -8.78 -11.70 12.24
C VAL A 201 -8.23 -10.32 12.57
N SER A 202 -7.43 -9.74 11.67
CA SER A 202 -6.94 -8.39 11.77
C SER A 202 -8.10 -7.41 12.09
N PRO A 203 -7.97 -6.56 13.14
CA PRO A 203 -9.00 -5.62 13.51
C PRO A 203 -9.46 -4.72 12.38
N TRP A 204 -8.55 -4.39 11.46
CA TRP A 204 -8.81 -3.57 10.29
C TRP A 204 -9.87 -4.16 9.35
N HIS A 205 -9.90 -5.48 9.20
CA HIS A 205 -10.85 -6.20 8.37
C HIS A 205 -12.01 -6.80 9.15
N ALA A 206 -11.84 -6.98 10.46
CA ALA A 206 -12.84 -7.64 11.31
C ALA A 206 -13.97 -6.71 11.75
N ARG A 207 -13.67 -5.46 12.02
CA ARG A 207 -14.61 -4.52 12.62
C ARG A 207 -14.53 -3.13 11.99
N ARG A 208 -15.66 -2.46 11.94
CA ARG A 208 -15.74 -1.05 11.57
C ARG A 208 -15.06 -0.19 12.64
N LEU A 209 -14.12 0.64 12.22
CA LEU A 209 -13.46 1.66 13.04
C LEU A 209 -14.11 3.04 12.86
N GLY A 210 -15.02 3.16 11.91
CA GLY A 210 -15.63 4.39 11.45
C GLY A 210 -16.61 5.01 12.42
N PRO A 211 -17.22 6.15 12.05
CA PRO A 211 -18.08 6.94 12.91
C PRO A 211 -19.36 6.17 13.25
N ALA A 212 -20.01 6.56 14.35
CA ALA A 212 -21.34 6.05 14.69
C ALA A 212 -22.36 6.38 13.59
N SER A 213 -22.14 7.47 12.83
CA SER A 213 -22.99 7.91 11.73
C SER A 213 -22.18 8.62 10.65
N TRP A 214 -22.22 8.12 9.43
CA TRP A 214 -21.63 8.78 8.27
C TRP A 214 -22.31 10.13 7.96
N ALA A 215 -23.62 10.21 8.15
CA ALA A 215 -24.35 11.47 8.01
C ALA A 215 -23.86 12.54 9.01
N GLY A 216 -23.56 12.13 10.26
CA GLY A 216 -22.96 13.01 11.27
C GLY A 216 -21.57 13.50 10.87
N LEU A 217 -20.74 12.63 10.30
CA LEU A 217 -19.39 13.00 9.82
C LEU A 217 -19.50 13.96 8.61
N ALA A 218 -20.43 13.72 7.68
CA ALA A 218 -20.68 14.62 6.56
C ALA A 218 -21.18 16.01 7.02
N ALA A 219 -22.03 16.06 8.05
CA ALA A 219 -22.45 17.32 8.67
C ALA A 219 -21.28 18.06 9.33
N THR A 220 -20.36 17.34 9.99
CA THR A 220 -19.13 17.92 10.56
C THR A 220 -18.25 18.49 9.46
N ALA A 221 -18.04 17.76 8.35
CA ALA A 221 -17.26 18.22 7.21
C ALA A 221 -17.89 19.49 6.60
N THR A 222 -19.21 19.55 6.51
CA THR A 222 -19.95 20.74 6.03
C THR A 222 -19.75 21.93 6.97
N ALA A 223 -19.89 21.73 8.28
CA ALA A 223 -19.69 22.78 9.28
C ALA A 223 -18.27 23.35 9.27
N ARG A 224 -17.27 22.50 8.95
CA ARG A 224 -15.87 22.90 8.78
C ARG A 224 -15.53 23.42 7.37
N GLN A 225 -16.52 23.54 6.51
CA GLN A 225 -16.37 23.99 5.12
C GLN A 225 -15.33 23.19 4.33
N ALA A 226 -15.23 21.87 4.59
CA ALA A 226 -14.31 21.01 3.87
C ALA A 226 -14.68 20.96 2.36
N PRO A 227 -13.71 21.12 1.43
CA PRO A 227 -14.00 21.25 -0.01
C PRO A 227 -14.57 19.97 -0.64
N TRP A 228 -14.58 18.87 0.10
CA TRP A 228 -15.12 17.56 -0.29
C TRP A 228 -16.40 17.17 0.50
N ALA A 229 -16.92 18.05 1.35
CA ALA A 229 -18.10 17.75 2.19
C ALA A 229 -19.31 17.27 1.36
N GLY A 230 -19.57 17.90 0.21
CA GLY A 230 -20.65 17.48 -0.70
C GLY A 230 -20.41 16.09 -1.29
N LEU A 231 -19.16 15.73 -1.62
CA LEU A 231 -18.81 14.39 -2.09
C LEU A 231 -19.01 13.34 -0.99
N LEU A 232 -18.62 13.64 0.25
CA LEU A 232 -18.85 12.75 1.38
C LEU A 232 -20.33 12.54 1.61
N ALA A 233 -21.13 13.61 1.63
CA ALA A 233 -22.59 13.50 1.79
C ALA A 233 -23.23 12.64 0.70
N ALA A 234 -22.81 12.79 -0.55
CA ALA A 234 -23.27 11.97 -1.67
C ALA A 234 -22.82 10.50 -1.58
N ALA A 235 -21.67 10.22 -0.94
CA ALA A 235 -21.14 8.87 -0.77
C ALA A 235 -21.75 8.11 0.41
N VAL A 236 -22.47 8.78 1.33
CA VAL A 236 -23.05 8.15 2.54
C VAL A 236 -23.83 6.87 2.24
N PRO A 237 -24.78 6.82 1.28
CA PRO A 237 -25.51 5.59 0.97
C PRO A 237 -24.59 4.43 0.57
N ALA A 238 -23.60 4.70 -0.29
CA ALA A 238 -22.65 3.69 -0.73
C ALA A 238 -21.76 3.17 0.41
N LEU A 239 -21.36 4.04 1.33
CA LEU A 239 -20.58 3.66 2.52
C LEU A 239 -21.41 2.80 3.49
N GLU A 240 -22.69 3.11 3.65
CA GLU A 240 -23.61 2.28 4.48
C GLU A 240 -23.86 0.91 3.82
N ASP A 241 -24.04 0.87 2.50
CA ASP A 241 -24.20 -0.38 1.75
C ASP A 241 -22.96 -1.27 1.84
N LEU A 242 -21.75 -0.68 1.70
CA LEU A 242 -20.49 -1.39 1.89
C LEU A 242 -20.36 -1.90 3.32
N ALA A 243 -20.65 -1.09 4.31
CA ALA A 243 -20.60 -1.46 5.72
C ALA A 243 -21.59 -2.59 6.10
N ALA A 244 -22.62 -2.82 5.28
CA ALA A 244 -23.58 -3.90 5.45
C ALA A 244 -23.14 -5.24 4.82
N VAL A 245 -22.13 -5.25 3.94
CA VAL A 245 -21.68 -6.46 3.25
C VAL A 245 -21.25 -7.53 4.25
N GLY A 246 -21.89 -8.70 4.20
CA GLY A 246 -21.57 -9.86 5.03
C GLY A 246 -21.72 -9.68 6.53
N ARG A 247 -22.37 -8.63 7.02
CA ARG A 247 -22.50 -8.31 8.46
C ARG A 247 -23.09 -9.46 9.27
N ASP A 248 -24.09 -10.14 8.73
CA ASP A 248 -24.86 -11.16 9.42
C ASP A 248 -24.31 -12.60 9.17
N VAL A 249 -23.17 -12.70 8.49
CA VAL A 249 -22.52 -13.99 8.20
C VAL A 249 -21.42 -14.23 9.24
N PRO A 250 -21.30 -15.44 9.80
CA PRO A 250 -20.20 -15.80 10.69
C PRO A 250 -18.84 -15.52 10.05
N VAL A 251 -17.89 -15.06 10.86
CA VAL A 251 -16.52 -14.83 10.40
C VAL A 251 -15.83 -16.20 10.26
N PRO A 252 -15.30 -16.54 9.08
CA PRO A 252 -14.57 -17.80 8.91
C PRO A 252 -13.23 -17.73 9.68
N ASP A 253 -12.65 -18.90 9.92
CA ASP A 253 -11.36 -19.02 10.60
C ASP A 253 -10.26 -18.32 9.77
N PRO A 254 -9.42 -17.49 10.40
CA PRO A 254 -8.31 -16.84 9.73
C PRO A 254 -7.09 -17.76 9.62
N VAL A 255 -6.24 -17.45 8.66
CA VAL A 255 -4.85 -17.90 8.62
C VAL A 255 -3.94 -16.68 8.70
N LEU A 256 -2.72 -16.88 9.19
CA LEU A 256 -1.71 -15.83 9.16
C LEU A 256 -1.29 -15.59 7.71
N THR A 257 -1.42 -14.36 7.25
CA THR A 257 -1.16 -13.98 5.86
C THR A 257 -0.58 -12.57 5.76
N HIS A 258 -0.27 -12.12 4.52
CA HIS A 258 0.27 -10.80 4.25
C HIS A 258 -0.71 -9.66 4.62
N ASN A 259 -2.01 -9.91 4.49
CA ASN A 259 -3.09 -9.02 4.92
C ASN A 259 -3.29 -7.75 4.06
N THR A 260 -2.29 -7.33 3.26
CA THR A 260 -2.35 -6.14 2.40
C THR A 260 -1.66 -6.36 1.04
N LEU A 261 -1.83 -7.52 0.42
CA LEU A 261 -1.18 -7.87 -0.84
C LEU A 261 -1.78 -7.09 -2.04
N GLY A 262 -1.61 -5.77 -2.03
CA GLY A 262 -2.01 -4.86 -3.10
C GLY A 262 -0.86 -4.41 -4.00
N PRO A 263 -1.14 -3.64 -5.07
CA PRO A 263 -0.14 -3.13 -6.01
C PRO A 263 0.99 -2.33 -5.35
N ALA A 264 0.69 -1.55 -4.33
CA ALA A 264 1.68 -0.75 -3.60
C ALA A 264 2.73 -1.61 -2.87
N GLN A 265 2.36 -2.84 -2.48
CA GLN A 265 3.22 -3.79 -1.77
C GLN A 265 3.89 -4.81 -2.69
N THR A 266 3.89 -4.56 -3.99
CA THR A 266 4.47 -5.48 -4.97
C THR A 266 5.35 -4.75 -5.98
N ARG A 267 6.32 -5.47 -6.50
CA ARG A 267 7.31 -5.01 -7.48
C ARG A 267 7.53 -6.11 -8.51
N LEU A 268 8.19 -5.78 -9.62
CA LEU A 268 8.74 -6.81 -10.50
C LEU A 268 10.27 -6.82 -10.38
N ALA A 269 10.83 -8.01 -10.20
CA ALA A 269 12.26 -8.26 -10.35
C ALA A 269 12.68 -8.10 -11.82
N PRO A 270 13.99 -7.96 -12.12
CA PRO A 270 14.47 -7.85 -13.50
C PRO A 270 14.08 -9.03 -14.40
N ASP A 271 13.87 -10.21 -13.83
CA ASP A 271 13.41 -11.42 -14.53
C ASP A 271 11.88 -11.52 -14.67
N GLY A 272 11.15 -10.48 -14.25
CA GLY A 272 9.68 -10.40 -14.33
C GLY A 272 8.94 -11.10 -13.20
N ARG A 273 9.62 -11.75 -12.24
CA ARG A 273 8.94 -12.34 -11.07
C ARG A 273 8.40 -11.28 -10.12
N LEU A 274 7.28 -11.61 -9.48
CA LEU A 274 6.66 -10.74 -8.48
C LEU A 274 7.47 -10.75 -7.18
N VAL A 275 7.86 -9.57 -6.71
CA VAL A 275 8.48 -9.35 -5.40
C VAL A 275 7.45 -8.78 -4.45
N VAL A 276 7.28 -9.40 -3.30
CA VAL A 276 6.34 -8.98 -2.25
C VAL A 276 7.09 -8.28 -1.13
N VAL A 277 6.61 -7.08 -0.76
CA VAL A 277 7.15 -6.24 0.33
C VAL A 277 6.01 -5.81 1.26
N GLY A 278 6.29 -5.18 2.40
CA GLY A 278 5.25 -4.67 3.32
C GLY A 278 4.69 -5.74 4.27
N TRP A 279 5.52 -6.69 4.62
CA TRP A 279 5.17 -7.81 5.51
C TRP A 279 4.83 -7.38 6.94
N GLU A 280 5.17 -6.18 7.32
CA GLU A 280 4.88 -5.59 8.64
C GLU A 280 3.37 -5.44 8.92
N HIS A 281 2.55 -5.59 7.86
CA HIS A 281 1.09 -5.65 7.97
C HIS A 281 0.55 -7.07 8.18
N ALA A 282 1.41 -8.08 8.24
CA ALA A 282 0.99 -9.46 8.42
C ALA A 282 0.00 -9.61 9.58
N GLY A 283 -1.00 -10.42 9.37
CA GLY A 283 -2.08 -10.63 10.34
C GLY A 283 -3.04 -11.73 9.92
N GLY A 284 -4.00 -12.00 10.76
CA GLY A 284 -5.03 -12.99 10.46
C GLY A 284 -6.05 -12.48 9.48
N GLN A 285 -6.30 -13.24 8.43
CA GLN A 285 -7.42 -13.00 7.52
C GLN A 285 -7.99 -14.32 6.99
N PRO A 286 -9.33 -14.46 6.90
CA PRO A 286 -9.90 -15.60 6.18
C PRO A 286 -9.46 -15.59 4.72
N PRO A 287 -9.03 -16.72 4.13
CA PRO A 287 -8.59 -16.78 2.75
C PRO A 287 -9.59 -16.20 1.73
N ALA A 288 -10.89 -16.40 1.94
CA ALA A 288 -11.93 -15.81 1.09
C ALA A 288 -11.90 -14.27 1.10
N TRP A 289 -11.66 -13.67 2.25
CA TRP A 289 -11.62 -12.22 2.41
C TRP A 289 -10.38 -11.61 1.77
N GLU A 290 -9.22 -12.27 1.91
CA GLU A 290 -7.99 -11.75 1.32
C GLU A 290 -8.01 -11.86 -0.22
N VAL A 291 -8.55 -12.94 -0.78
CA VAL A 291 -8.77 -13.04 -2.24
C VAL A 291 -9.75 -11.96 -2.72
N ALA A 292 -10.84 -11.72 -1.98
CA ALA A 292 -11.79 -10.67 -2.30
C ALA A 292 -11.16 -9.26 -2.22
N ASN A 293 -10.32 -9.02 -1.22
CA ASN A 293 -9.54 -7.78 -1.11
C ASN A 293 -8.58 -7.61 -2.29
N ALA A 294 -7.86 -8.66 -2.65
CA ALA A 294 -6.98 -8.63 -3.81
C ALA A 294 -7.74 -8.40 -5.13
N LEU A 295 -8.92 -8.95 -5.31
CA LEU A 295 -9.77 -8.65 -6.46
C LEU A 295 -10.13 -7.16 -6.52
N LEU A 296 -10.45 -6.55 -5.38
CA LEU A 296 -10.74 -5.11 -5.30
C LEU A 296 -9.52 -4.27 -5.64
N ASP A 297 -8.35 -4.61 -5.10
CA ASP A 297 -7.12 -3.83 -5.26
C ASP A 297 -6.49 -3.98 -6.65
N TRP A 298 -6.63 -5.15 -7.29
CA TRP A 298 -5.94 -5.48 -8.53
C TRP A 298 -6.82 -5.42 -9.77
N ALA A 299 -8.12 -5.62 -9.63
CA ALA A 299 -9.03 -5.70 -10.77
C ALA A 299 -10.05 -4.57 -10.84
N VAL A 300 -9.91 -3.52 -10.03
CA VAL A 300 -10.70 -2.29 -10.16
C VAL A 300 -9.80 -1.16 -10.64
N ALA A 301 -10.06 -0.67 -11.84
CA ALA A 301 -9.36 0.47 -12.40
C ALA A 301 -9.75 1.79 -11.71
N PRO A 302 -8.91 2.87 -11.81
CA PRO A 302 -9.19 4.18 -11.26
C PRO A 302 -10.52 4.64 -11.71
N HIS A 303 -11.48 4.58 -11.98
CA HIS A 303 -12.83 4.98 -12.38
C HIS A 303 -13.89 3.93 -12.06
N GLY A 304 -13.58 2.99 -11.15
CA GLY A 304 -14.51 1.96 -10.70
C GLY A 304 -14.85 0.88 -11.75
N ARG A 305 -14.16 0.88 -12.89
CA ARG A 305 -14.37 -0.14 -13.93
C ARG A 305 -13.63 -1.43 -13.53
N VAL A 306 -14.37 -2.54 -13.54
CA VAL A 306 -13.80 -3.87 -13.30
C VAL A 306 -13.01 -4.34 -14.52
N ASP A 307 -11.78 -4.76 -14.29
CA ASP A 307 -10.96 -5.53 -15.23
C ASP A 307 -11.27 -7.02 -15.08
N ALA A 308 -12.24 -7.47 -15.85
CA ALA A 308 -12.67 -8.88 -15.80
C ALA A 308 -11.58 -9.87 -16.28
N VAL A 309 -10.63 -9.43 -17.11
CA VAL A 309 -9.52 -10.28 -17.56
C VAL A 309 -8.51 -10.44 -16.43
N GLY A 310 -8.14 -9.36 -15.77
CA GLY A 310 -7.26 -9.39 -14.60
C GLY A 310 -7.88 -10.16 -13.44
N ALA A 311 -9.17 -9.96 -13.15
CA ALA A 311 -9.90 -10.69 -12.11
C ALA A 311 -9.85 -12.21 -12.33
N ARG A 312 -10.20 -12.66 -13.54
CA ARG A 312 -10.12 -14.08 -13.91
C ARG A 312 -8.70 -14.62 -13.81
N ALA A 313 -7.72 -13.90 -14.31
CA ALA A 313 -6.33 -14.33 -14.26
C ALA A 313 -5.82 -14.52 -12.82
N LEU A 314 -6.20 -13.61 -11.89
CA LEU A 314 -5.89 -13.72 -10.47
C LEU A 314 -6.50 -15.00 -9.87
N VAL A 315 -7.80 -15.21 -10.09
CA VAL A 315 -8.52 -16.38 -9.58
C VAL A 315 -7.98 -17.67 -10.17
N ASP A 316 -7.64 -17.69 -11.47
CA ASP A 316 -7.04 -18.86 -12.12
C ASP A 316 -5.64 -19.15 -11.58
N GLY A 317 -4.85 -18.11 -11.27
CA GLY A 317 -3.58 -18.25 -10.57
C GLY A 317 -3.75 -18.93 -9.21
N TYR A 318 -4.68 -18.45 -8.43
CA TYR A 318 -5.02 -19.03 -7.14
C TYR A 318 -5.48 -20.50 -7.28
N ARG A 319 -6.43 -20.75 -8.18
CA ARG A 319 -7.01 -22.10 -8.44
C ARG A 319 -5.97 -23.12 -8.84
N ARG A 320 -5.02 -22.76 -9.69
CA ARG A 320 -3.96 -23.67 -10.13
C ARG A 320 -3.14 -24.24 -8.96
N ARG A 321 -2.93 -23.46 -7.93
CA ARG A 321 -2.14 -23.88 -6.77
C ARG A 321 -2.98 -24.50 -5.66
N ALA A 322 -4.14 -23.93 -5.36
CA ALA A 322 -4.99 -24.36 -4.24
C ALA A 322 -6.06 -25.40 -4.61
N GLY A 323 -6.26 -25.70 -5.91
CA GLY A 323 -7.30 -26.63 -6.39
C GLY A 323 -8.72 -26.06 -6.36
N GLY A 324 -8.95 -24.90 -5.75
CA GLY A 324 -10.24 -24.24 -5.67
C GLY A 324 -10.10 -22.77 -5.32
N VAL A 325 -11.20 -22.01 -5.34
CA VAL A 325 -11.22 -20.59 -4.94
C VAL A 325 -12.15 -20.43 -3.75
N PRO A 326 -11.70 -19.76 -2.67
CA PRO A 326 -12.52 -19.63 -1.48
C PRO A 326 -13.62 -18.57 -1.62
N THR A 327 -13.42 -17.53 -2.44
CA THR A 327 -14.39 -16.43 -2.65
C THR A 327 -15.50 -16.89 -3.61
N ARG A 328 -16.74 -16.94 -3.12
CA ARG A 328 -17.89 -17.53 -3.86
C ARG A 328 -19.16 -16.67 -3.81
N CYS A 329 -19.24 -15.75 -2.89
CA CYS A 329 -20.43 -14.92 -2.71
C CYS A 329 -20.07 -13.52 -2.23
N LEU A 330 -21.04 -12.62 -2.26
CA LEU A 330 -20.84 -11.23 -1.85
C LEU A 330 -20.37 -11.08 -0.39
N ALA A 331 -20.78 -11.99 0.48
CA ALA A 331 -20.36 -11.96 1.88
C ALA A 331 -18.85 -12.17 2.08
N ASP A 332 -18.18 -12.81 1.13
CA ASP A 332 -16.72 -13.01 1.15
C ASP A 332 -15.95 -11.70 0.99
N PHE A 333 -16.61 -10.65 0.47
CA PHE A 333 -16.05 -9.29 0.41
C PHE A 333 -16.15 -8.52 1.73
N ARG A 334 -16.68 -9.10 2.80
CA ARG A 334 -16.84 -8.42 4.10
C ARG A 334 -15.55 -7.77 4.58
N GLY A 335 -14.43 -8.50 4.56
CA GLY A 335 -13.14 -7.96 5.01
C GLY A 335 -12.68 -6.79 4.15
N ALA A 336 -12.77 -6.91 2.82
CA ALA A 336 -12.43 -5.86 1.88
C ALA A 336 -13.32 -4.61 2.04
N ALA A 337 -14.63 -4.80 2.14
CA ALA A 337 -15.58 -3.72 2.33
C ALA A 337 -15.36 -3.00 3.68
N THR A 338 -15.12 -3.75 4.76
CA THR A 338 -14.81 -3.18 6.07
C THR A 338 -13.50 -2.38 6.02
N GLY A 339 -12.43 -2.93 5.45
CA GLY A 339 -11.15 -2.24 5.29
C GLY A 339 -11.27 -0.96 4.46
N LEU A 340 -12.02 -0.99 3.37
CA LEU A 340 -12.29 0.19 2.54
C LEU A 340 -13.03 1.28 3.31
N VAL A 341 -14.09 0.91 4.04
CA VAL A 341 -14.86 1.86 4.87
C VAL A 341 -13.99 2.46 5.98
N ASN A 342 -13.14 1.65 6.61
CA ASN A 342 -12.19 2.13 7.61
C ASN A 342 -11.17 3.09 7.00
N TYR A 343 -10.66 2.78 5.81
CA TYR A 343 -9.72 3.66 5.10
C TYR A 343 -10.35 5.00 4.74
N VAL A 344 -11.59 5.02 4.23
CA VAL A 344 -12.33 6.27 3.99
C VAL A 344 -12.44 7.09 5.27
N TYR A 345 -12.79 6.43 6.37
CA TYR A 345 -12.93 7.10 7.67
C TYR A 345 -11.62 7.75 8.11
N GLU A 346 -10.51 7.00 8.09
CA GLU A 346 -9.20 7.54 8.48
C GLU A 346 -8.76 8.73 7.61
N GLN A 347 -8.96 8.63 6.29
CA GLN A 347 -8.60 9.72 5.38
C GLN A 347 -9.44 10.98 5.65
N VAL A 348 -10.73 10.83 5.93
CA VAL A 348 -11.62 11.94 6.28
C VAL A 348 -11.22 12.56 7.62
N GLU A 349 -10.96 11.75 8.65
CA GLU A 349 -10.50 12.26 9.97
C GLU A 349 -9.14 12.96 9.86
N ALA A 350 -8.19 12.38 9.13
CA ALA A 350 -6.88 13.01 8.89
C ALA A 350 -7.03 14.37 8.19
N ALA A 351 -7.91 14.48 7.19
CA ALA A 351 -8.17 15.74 6.51
C ALA A 351 -8.84 16.78 7.41
N LEU A 352 -9.73 16.35 8.30
CA LEU A 352 -10.35 17.23 9.29
C LEU A 352 -9.37 17.65 10.40
N ALA A 353 -8.40 16.81 10.73
CA ALA A 353 -7.41 17.07 11.77
C ALA A 353 -6.16 17.83 11.25
N ALA A 354 -6.00 17.99 9.94
CA ALA A 354 -4.81 18.61 9.36
C ALA A 354 -4.58 20.05 9.86
N GLU A 355 -3.44 20.28 10.48
CA GLU A 355 -3.10 21.56 11.12
C GLU A 355 -2.49 22.55 10.13
N THR A 356 -1.55 22.09 9.29
CA THR A 356 -0.91 22.96 8.32
C THR A 356 -1.71 23.10 7.03
N THR A 357 -1.50 24.20 6.31
CA THR A 357 -2.16 24.41 5.00
C THR A 357 -1.70 23.39 3.96
N GLU A 358 -0.44 22.94 4.03
CA GLU A 358 0.13 21.96 3.11
C GLU A 358 -0.46 20.58 3.35
N ASP A 359 -0.48 20.11 4.61
CA ASP A 359 -1.08 18.83 4.99
C ASP A 359 -2.56 18.79 4.63
N ARG A 360 -3.27 19.89 4.90
CA ARG A 360 -4.70 20.01 4.57
C ARG A 360 -4.94 19.89 3.06
N ARG A 361 -4.17 20.59 2.23
CA ARG A 361 -4.29 20.48 0.76
C ARG A 361 -4.00 19.07 0.27
N TYR A 362 -3.01 18.42 0.87
CA TYR A 362 -2.67 17.02 0.55
C TYR A 362 -3.82 16.08 0.92
N ALA A 363 -4.30 16.15 2.15
CA ALA A 363 -5.38 15.32 2.66
C ALA A 363 -6.69 15.57 1.90
N ASP A 364 -7.05 16.83 1.61
CA ASP A 364 -8.24 17.18 0.83
C ASP A 364 -8.23 16.56 -0.57
N ARG A 365 -7.06 16.53 -1.24
CA ARG A 365 -6.93 15.86 -2.55
C ARG A 365 -7.12 14.35 -2.43
N GLY A 366 -6.53 13.73 -1.40
CA GLY A 366 -6.67 12.31 -1.12
C GLY A 366 -8.12 11.90 -0.89
N VAL A 367 -8.82 12.62 0.00
CA VAL A 367 -10.24 12.38 0.29
C VAL A 367 -11.10 12.59 -0.96
N ARG A 368 -10.88 13.66 -1.71
CA ARG A 368 -11.63 13.93 -2.93
C ARG A 368 -11.43 12.82 -3.96
N HIS A 369 -10.20 12.40 -4.20
CA HIS A 369 -9.88 11.30 -5.10
C HIS A 369 -10.58 10.01 -4.67
N LEU A 370 -10.47 9.66 -3.40
CA LEU A 370 -11.06 8.45 -2.81
C LEU A 370 -12.57 8.43 -2.95
N LEU A 371 -13.25 9.52 -2.59
CA LEU A 371 -14.72 9.61 -2.67
C LEU A 371 -15.23 9.62 -4.11
N THR A 372 -14.48 10.22 -5.05
CA THR A 372 -14.85 10.24 -6.48
C THR A 372 -14.75 8.86 -7.13
N HIS A 373 -13.83 8.01 -6.64
CA HIS A 373 -13.54 6.69 -7.21
C HIS A 373 -13.93 5.54 -6.26
N LEU A 374 -14.78 5.82 -5.27
CA LEU A 374 -15.18 4.86 -4.26
C LEU A 374 -15.84 3.63 -4.92
N PRO A 375 -15.29 2.42 -4.75
CA PRO A 375 -15.97 1.21 -5.14
C PRO A 375 -17.31 1.09 -4.41
N THR A 376 -18.31 0.57 -5.10
CA THR A 376 -19.65 0.39 -4.55
C THR A 376 -19.98 -1.10 -4.41
N ARG A 377 -21.07 -1.43 -3.75
CA ARG A 377 -21.60 -2.80 -3.73
C ARG A 377 -21.74 -3.39 -5.14
N THR A 378 -22.20 -2.60 -6.10
CA THR A 378 -22.28 -3.04 -7.51
C THR A 378 -20.90 -3.36 -8.10
N THR A 379 -19.83 -2.68 -7.67
CA THR A 379 -18.45 -3.02 -8.06
C THR A 379 -18.08 -4.42 -7.55
N LEU A 380 -18.41 -4.75 -6.29
CA LEU A 380 -18.16 -6.07 -5.71
C LEU A 380 -18.94 -7.18 -6.41
N GLU A 381 -20.21 -6.92 -6.74
CA GLU A 381 -21.07 -7.84 -7.51
C GLU A 381 -20.48 -8.11 -8.90
N ARG A 382 -20.02 -7.08 -9.61
CA ARG A 382 -19.35 -7.24 -10.92
C ARG A 382 -18.02 -7.99 -10.83
N LEU A 383 -17.26 -7.82 -9.75
CA LEU A 383 -16.05 -8.62 -9.52
C LEU A 383 -16.42 -10.09 -9.35
N LEU A 384 -17.45 -10.39 -8.56
CA LEU A 384 -17.94 -11.75 -8.36
C LEU A 384 -18.40 -12.38 -9.67
N ASP A 385 -19.21 -11.67 -10.45
CA ASP A 385 -19.67 -12.12 -11.78
C ASP A 385 -18.51 -12.36 -12.75
N ALA A 386 -17.44 -11.56 -12.66
CA ALA A 386 -16.27 -11.72 -13.53
C ALA A 386 -15.47 -12.99 -13.26
N VAL A 387 -15.59 -13.58 -12.06
CA VAL A 387 -14.80 -14.75 -11.62
C VAL A 387 -15.65 -16.01 -11.39
N ALA A 388 -16.99 -15.91 -11.52
CA ALA A 388 -17.92 -17.05 -11.52
C ALA A 388 -17.74 -17.88 -12.80
#